data_f74668fd80b86a8bd73b6602cd66ae0b
#
_entry.id   f74668fd80b86a8bd73b6602cd66ae0b
#
_cell.length_a   1.000
_cell.length_b   1.000
_cell.length_c   1.000
_cell.angle_alpha   90.00
_cell.angle_beta   90.00
_cell.angle_gamma   90.00
#
_symmetry.space_group_name_H-M   'P 1'
#
loop_
_entity.id
_entity.type
_entity.pdbx_description
1 polymer ?
#
loop_
_entity_poly.entity_id
_entity_poly.type
_entity_poly.pdbx_seq_one_letter_code
_entity_poly.pdbx_strand_id
1 'polypeptide(L)'
;MRRGWIVLACATVAISAVAHGRLLAEYVSHPPEGAKQQIVKHLEARGVHYAYSDYWTAYPLTFLTNERIIVASNDFVRIREYNRIVDAHRAEAFRVSRSPCEGGRPIIRGVYLCDGT
;
A
#
# COMPACT_ATOMS: atom_id res chain seq x y z
N MET A 1 -17.48 10.18 -49.37
CA MET A 1 -16.46 9.36 -48.63
C MET A 1 -15.78 10.12 -47.50
N ARG A 2 -15.21 11.27 -47.69
CA ARG A 2 -14.55 12.03 -46.60
C ARG A 2 -15.44 12.32 -45.39
N ARG A 3 -16.70 12.69 -45.58
CA ARG A 3 -17.64 13.00 -44.49
C ARG A 3 -17.97 11.77 -43.63
N GLY A 4 -18.09 10.58 -44.25
CA GLY A 4 -18.37 9.35 -43.52
C GLY A 4 -17.26 8.95 -42.55
N TRP A 5 -16.00 9.09 -42.96
CA TRP A 5 -14.85 8.82 -42.11
C TRP A 5 -14.72 9.77 -40.91
N ILE A 6 -15.06 11.05 -41.13
CA ILE A 6 -15.06 12.05 -40.06
C ILE A 6 -16.12 11.71 -39.03
N VAL A 7 -17.34 11.35 -39.46
CA VAL A 7 -18.41 10.95 -38.56
C VAL A 7 -18.02 9.71 -37.75
N LEU A 8 -17.45 8.71 -38.41
CA LEU A 8 -16.99 7.49 -37.74
C LEU A 8 -15.90 7.78 -36.70
N ALA A 9 -14.91 8.59 -37.06
CA ALA A 9 -13.84 8.99 -36.14
C ALA A 9 -14.38 9.77 -34.94
N CYS A 10 -15.28 10.74 -35.17
CA CYS A 10 -15.91 11.50 -34.08
C CYS A 10 -16.73 10.61 -33.15
N ALA A 11 -17.48 9.65 -33.69
CA ALA A 11 -18.26 8.70 -32.92
C ALA A 11 -17.35 7.81 -32.06
N THR A 12 -16.26 7.31 -32.63
CA THR A 12 -15.30 6.48 -31.89
C THR A 12 -14.65 7.26 -30.74
N VAL A 13 -14.24 8.50 -31.00
CA VAL A 13 -13.64 9.37 -29.97
C VAL A 13 -14.65 9.66 -28.87
N ALA A 14 -15.90 9.98 -29.24
CA ALA A 14 -16.96 10.27 -28.25
C ALA A 14 -17.27 9.06 -27.36
N ILE A 15 -17.43 7.86 -27.94
CA ILE A 15 -17.65 6.62 -27.21
C ILE A 15 -16.47 6.32 -26.27
N SER A 16 -15.25 6.46 -26.78
CA SER A 16 -14.02 6.26 -26.01
C SER A 16 -13.93 7.23 -24.83
N ALA A 17 -14.21 8.51 -25.06
CA ALA A 17 -14.19 9.54 -24.02
C ALA A 17 -15.21 9.27 -22.91
N VAL A 18 -16.44 8.84 -23.27
CA VAL A 18 -17.48 8.48 -22.30
C VAL A 18 -17.07 7.25 -21.49
N ALA A 19 -16.55 6.22 -22.14
CA ALA A 19 -16.12 4.99 -21.47
C ALA A 19 -14.97 5.25 -20.47
N HIS A 20 -13.94 5.98 -20.89
CA HIS A 20 -12.81 6.34 -20.02
C HIS A 20 -13.22 7.32 -18.92
N GLY A 21 -14.09 8.27 -19.21
CA GLY A 21 -14.64 9.20 -18.22
C GLY A 21 -15.43 8.49 -17.12
N ARG A 22 -16.22 7.49 -17.46
CA ARG A 22 -16.93 6.65 -16.47
C ARG A 22 -15.97 5.84 -15.60
N LEU A 23 -14.99 5.19 -16.22
CA LEU A 23 -13.94 4.44 -15.48
C LEU A 23 -13.18 5.34 -14.52
N LEU A 24 -12.79 6.54 -14.96
CA LEU A 24 -12.11 7.50 -14.12
C LEU A 24 -12.99 7.96 -12.95
N ALA A 25 -14.25 8.28 -13.22
CA ALA A 25 -15.19 8.69 -12.19
C ALA A 25 -15.42 7.58 -11.15
N GLU A 26 -15.54 6.33 -11.58
CA GLU A 26 -15.65 5.17 -10.70
C GLU A 26 -14.39 4.99 -9.86
N TYR A 27 -13.22 5.06 -10.49
CA TYR A 27 -11.93 4.94 -9.79
C TYR A 27 -11.70 6.05 -8.74
N VAL A 28 -12.10 7.29 -9.04
CA VAL A 28 -11.99 8.42 -8.12
C VAL A 28 -13.01 8.32 -6.99
N SER A 29 -14.24 7.89 -7.29
CA SER A 29 -15.32 7.78 -6.29
C SER A 29 -15.16 6.54 -5.39
N HIS A 30 -14.67 5.45 -5.95
CA HIS A 30 -14.49 4.16 -5.26
C HIS A 30 -13.11 3.61 -5.58
N PRO A 31 -12.04 4.24 -5.07
CA PRO A 31 -10.69 3.76 -5.32
C PRO A 31 -10.54 2.34 -4.77
N PRO A 32 -9.98 1.41 -5.56
CA PRO A 32 -9.74 0.05 -5.06
C PRO A 32 -8.76 0.09 -3.90
N GLU A 33 -9.11 -0.58 -2.81
CA GLU A 33 -8.18 -0.74 -1.69
C GLU A 33 -7.02 -1.63 -2.11
N GLY A 34 -5.84 -1.03 -2.20
CA GLY A 34 -4.61 -1.76 -2.42
C GLY A 34 -4.21 -2.61 -1.21
N ALA A 35 -3.40 -3.64 -1.46
CA ALA A 35 -2.89 -4.51 -0.39
C ALA A 35 -2.20 -3.73 0.74
N LYS A 36 -1.51 -2.65 0.42
CA LYS A 36 -0.83 -1.79 1.41
C LYS A 36 -1.81 -1.05 2.33
N GLN A 37 -2.91 -0.55 1.80
CA GLN A 37 -3.97 0.08 2.62
C GLN A 37 -4.63 -0.94 3.56
N GLN A 38 -4.84 -2.17 3.11
CA GLN A 38 -5.36 -3.24 3.95
C GLN A 38 -4.39 -3.57 5.10
N ILE A 39 -3.09 -3.64 4.83
CA ILE A 39 -2.06 -3.82 5.86
C ILE A 39 -2.12 -2.69 6.87
N VAL A 40 -2.16 -1.43 6.42
CA VAL A 40 -2.27 -0.25 7.30
C VAL A 40 -3.48 -0.36 8.21
N LYS A 41 -4.66 -0.68 7.70
CA LYS A 41 -5.87 -0.85 8.50
C LYS A 41 -5.71 -1.90 9.60
N HIS A 42 -5.09 -3.02 9.28
CA HIS A 42 -4.83 -4.08 10.26
C HIS A 42 -3.83 -3.65 11.33
N LEU A 43 -2.78 -2.92 10.97
CA LEU A 43 -1.80 -2.40 11.93
C LEU A 43 -2.41 -1.35 12.83
N GLU A 44 -3.18 -0.41 12.29
CA GLU A 44 -3.90 0.61 13.07
C GLU A 44 -4.91 -0.01 14.03
N ALA A 45 -5.70 -0.98 13.59
CA ALA A 45 -6.67 -1.69 14.43
C ALA A 45 -6.02 -2.43 15.61
N ARG A 46 -4.74 -2.79 15.51
CA ARG A 46 -3.98 -3.46 16.57
C ARG A 46 -3.10 -2.52 17.40
N GLY A 47 -3.15 -1.22 17.11
CA GLY A 47 -2.35 -0.22 17.83
C GLY A 47 -0.85 -0.33 17.57
N VAL A 48 -0.44 -0.87 16.41
CA VAL A 48 0.97 -0.98 16.03
C VAL A 48 1.47 0.39 15.57
N HIS A 49 2.54 0.88 16.20
CA HIS A 49 3.18 2.14 15.85
C HIS A 49 4.57 1.96 15.25
N TYR A 50 5.24 0.85 15.57
CA TYR A 50 6.60 0.56 15.13
C TYR A 50 6.68 -0.85 14.58
N ALA A 51 7.33 -0.99 13.42
CA ALA A 51 7.51 -2.28 12.78
C ALA A 51 8.78 -2.34 11.93
N TYR A 52 9.19 -3.55 11.60
CA TYR A 52 10.22 -3.84 10.59
C TYR A 52 9.59 -4.56 9.41
N SER A 53 10.08 -4.31 8.22
CA SER A 53 9.67 -5.03 7.01
C SER A 53 10.73 -4.93 5.92
N ASP A 54 10.48 -5.54 4.77
CA ASP A 54 11.30 -5.32 3.57
C ASP A 54 11.12 -3.90 3.02
N TYR A 55 12.08 -3.47 2.20
CA TYR A 55 12.08 -2.14 1.59
C TYR A 55 10.77 -1.76 0.91
N TRP A 56 10.23 -2.67 0.10
CA TRP A 56 9.03 -2.41 -0.71
C TRP A 56 7.73 -2.34 0.11
N THR A 57 7.78 -2.80 1.33
CA THR A 57 6.65 -2.74 2.28
C THR A 57 6.84 -1.60 3.28
N ALA A 58 8.04 -1.43 3.82
CA ALA A 58 8.32 -0.47 4.90
C ALA A 58 8.01 0.98 4.52
N TYR A 59 8.60 1.49 3.44
CA TYR A 59 8.45 2.89 3.08
C TYR A 59 7.03 3.26 2.63
N PRO A 60 6.32 2.45 1.81
CA PRO A 60 4.94 2.72 1.50
C PRO A 60 4.02 2.76 2.72
N LEU A 61 4.19 1.86 3.70
CA LEU A 61 3.37 1.86 4.92
C LEU A 61 3.61 3.11 5.76
N THR A 62 4.86 3.51 5.94
CA THR A 62 5.21 4.73 6.65
C THR A 62 4.63 5.97 5.95
N PHE A 63 4.74 6.04 4.63
CA PHE A 63 4.18 7.13 3.83
C PHE A 63 2.65 7.19 3.90
N LEU A 64 1.96 6.06 3.70
CA LEU A 64 0.49 5.99 3.71
C LEU A 64 -0.12 6.40 5.06
N THR A 65 0.62 6.25 6.14
CA THR A 65 0.17 6.62 7.49
C THR A 65 0.59 8.02 7.91
N ASN A 66 1.24 8.81 7.04
CA ASN A 66 1.88 10.07 7.42
C ASN A 66 2.77 9.91 8.67
N GLU A 67 3.59 8.87 8.69
CA GLU A 67 4.51 8.54 9.79
C GLU A 67 3.83 8.25 11.16
N ARG A 68 2.52 8.00 11.18
CA ARG A 68 1.84 7.50 12.39
C ARG A 68 2.25 6.08 12.74
N ILE A 69 2.58 5.29 11.71
CA ILE A 69 3.23 3.99 11.85
C ILE A 69 4.59 4.12 11.16
N ILE A 70 5.66 3.94 11.90
CA ILE A 70 7.01 3.98 11.34
C ILE A 70 7.48 2.55 11.13
N VAL A 71 7.71 2.20 9.88
CA VAL A 71 8.20 0.87 9.49
C VAL A 71 9.62 1.00 8.97
N ALA A 72 10.55 0.41 9.68
CA ALA A 72 11.96 0.39 9.30
C ALA A 72 12.22 -0.75 8.29
N SER A 73 13.07 -0.48 7.33
CA SER A 73 13.52 -1.50 6.38
C SER A 73 14.63 -2.34 7.00
N ASN A 74 14.51 -3.67 6.90
CA ASN A 74 15.49 -4.62 7.42
C ASN A 74 16.46 -5.18 6.37
N ASP A 75 16.24 -4.87 5.10
CA ASP A 75 17.09 -5.29 3.98
C ASP A 75 17.85 -4.11 3.37
N PHE A 76 17.16 -3.17 2.77
CA PHE A 76 17.77 -1.99 2.14
C PHE A 76 17.35 -0.70 2.84
N VAL A 77 18.28 -0.09 3.56
CA VAL A 77 18.03 1.11 4.35
C VAL A 77 18.30 2.37 3.53
N ARG A 78 17.26 3.12 3.23
CA ARG A 78 17.35 4.42 2.55
C ARG A 78 17.23 5.60 3.51
N ILE A 79 16.39 5.48 4.53
CA ILE A 79 16.16 6.50 5.55
C ILE A 79 16.55 5.91 6.90
N ARG A 80 17.78 6.21 7.35
CA ARG A 80 18.34 5.70 8.61
C ARG A 80 17.58 6.14 9.85
N GLU A 81 16.91 7.29 9.75
CA GLU A 81 16.13 7.84 10.87
C GLU A 81 14.98 6.90 11.28
N TYR A 82 14.30 6.30 10.32
CA TYR A 82 13.24 5.33 10.63
C TYR A 82 13.78 4.10 11.37
N ASN A 83 14.93 3.59 10.95
CA ASN A 83 15.56 2.48 11.65
C ASN A 83 15.94 2.90 13.10
N ARG A 84 16.51 4.08 13.27
CA ARG A 84 16.87 4.60 14.60
C ARG A 84 15.65 4.71 15.53
N ILE A 85 14.52 5.22 15.01
CA ILE A 85 13.29 5.36 15.78
C ILE A 85 12.74 3.98 16.15
N VAL A 86 12.63 3.06 15.20
CA VAL A 86 12.09 1.73 15.46
C VAL A 86 13.01 0.93 16.39
N ASP A 87 14.33 1.03 16.23
CA ASP A 87 15.29 0.41 17.12
C ASP A 87 15.19 0.91 18.56
N ALA A 88 14.89 2.20 18.75
CA ALA A 88 14.64 2.77 20.07
C ALA A 88 13.36 2.23 20.74
N HIS A 89 12.39 1.75 19.93
CA HIS A 89 11.12 1.18 20.39
C HIS A 89 11.03 -0.32 20.11
N ARG A 90 12.15 -1.01 20.08
CA ARG A 90 12.23 -2.44 19.70
C ARG A 90 11.33 -3.34 20.53
N ALA A 91 11.14 -3.04 21.80
CA ALA A 91 10.26 -3.82 22.69
C ALA A 91 8.79 -3.77 22.27
N GLU A 92 8.37 -2.72 21.55
CA GLU A 92 7.00 -2.50 21.07
C GLU A 92 6.87 -2.79 19.56
N ALA A 93 7.99 -3.04 18.87
CA ALA A 93 8.01 -3.20 17.43
C ALA A 93 7.56 -4.60 17.01
N PHE A 94 6.83 -4.65 15.91
CA PHE A 94 6.43 -5.89 15.25
C PHE A 94 7.22 -6.06 13.95
N ARG A 95 7.10 -7.21 13.34
CA ARG A 95 7.65 -7.47 12.01
C ARG A 95 6.53 -7.83 11.05
N VAL A 96 6.45 -7.12 9.94
CA VAL A 96 5.54 -7.45 8.83
C VAL A 96 6.34 -8.25 7.82
N SER A 97 5.98 -9.52 7.65
CA SER A 97 6.71 -10.49 6.84
C SER A 97 5.85 -11.06 5.72
N ARG A 98 6.45 -11.36 4.59
CA ARG A 98 5.83 -12.12 3.50
C ARG A 98 5.93 -13.63 3.70
N SER A 99 6.71 -14.07 4.68
CA SER A 99 6.84 -15.46 5.05
C SER A 99 6.16 -15.74 6.39
N PRO A 100 5.53 -16.90 6.57
CA PRO A 100 5.00 -17.31 7.87
C PRO A 100 6.08 -17.28 8.94
N CYS A 101 5.71 -16.87 10.14
CA CYS A 101 6.58 -16.88 11.32
C CYS A 101 5.91 -17.63 12.47
N GLU A 102 6.70 -18.16 13.38
CA GLU A 102 6.17 -18.83 14.58
C GLU A 102 5.35 -17.84 15.42
N GLY A 103 4.12 -18.19 15.75
CA GLY A 103 3.18 -17.32 16.44
C GLY A 103 2.66 -16.14 15.60
N GLY A 104 3.05 -16.04 14.33
CA GLY A 104 2.61 -14.98 13.43
C GLY A 104 1.14 -15.05 13.09
N ARG A 105 0.53 -13.88 12.94
CA ARG A 105 -0.88 -13.73 12.57
C ARG A 105 -0.99 -13.26 11.12
N PRO A 106 -1.80 -13.92 10.29
CA PRO A 106 -2.03 -13.44 8.93
C PRO A 106 -2.74 -12.08 8.97
N ILE A 107 -2.25 -11.13 8.19
CA ILE A 107 -2.88 -9.80 8.00
C ILE A 107 -3.75 -9.85 6.75
N ILE A 108 -3.13 -10.20 5.63
CA ILE A 108 -3.75 -10.45 4.33
C ILE A 108 -3.08 -11.67 3.72
N ARG A 109 -3.57 -12.13 2.59
CA ARG A 109 -2.98 -13.27 1.88
C ARG A 109 -1.48 -13.05 1.61
N GLY A 110 -0.65 -13.91 2.18
CA GLY A 110 0.81 -13.87 2.00
C GLY A 110 1.53 -12.80 2.81
N VAL A 111 0.87 -12.17 3.79
CA VAL A 111 1.49 -11.20 4.70
C VAL A 111 1.13 -11.53 6.14
N TYR A 112 2.13 -11.54 6.99
CA TYR A 112 2.02 -11.96 8.40
C TYR A 112 2.54 -10.88 9.33
N LEU A 113 1.88 -10.71 10.47
CA LEU A 113 2.37 -9.91 11.57
C LEU A 113 3.07 -10.82 12.57
N CYS A 114 4.36 -10.58 12.78
CA CYS A 114 5.23 -11.35 13.66
C CYS A 114 5.65 -10.50 14.84
N ASP A 115 5.93 -11.11 15.97
CA ASP A 115 6.56 -10.41 17.08
C ASP A 115 7.97 -9.94 16.69
N GLY A 116 8.38 -8.79 17.23
CA GLY A 116 9.58 -8.08 16.78
C GLY A 116 10.93 -8.62 17.31
N THR A 117 10.91 -9.74 17.98
CA THR A 117 12.13 -10.40 18.51
C THR A 117 12.74 -11.37 17.53
#